data_73f2128263b27322ab91986e464941cc
#
_entry.id   73f2128263b27322ab91986e464941cc
#
_cell.length_a   1.000
_cell.length_b   1.000
_cell.length_c   1.000
_cell.angle_alpha   90.00
_cell.angle_beta   90.00
_cell.angle_gamma   90.00
#
_symmetry.space_group_name_H-M   'P 1'
#
loop_
_entity.id
_entity.type
_entity.pdbx_description
1 polymer ?
#
loop_
_entity_poly.entity_id
_entity_poly.type
_entity_poly.pdbx_seq_one_letter_code
_entity_poly.pdbx_strand_id
1 'polypeptide(L)'
;MARIAKIVQKYPRIIIVDDNVYEGYIYDDMFEKPLPKVAFQEGMADRTISVYSAGKIFSATGVRSGWVVAHPSLIKSVRSVHQYNVFCGYNII
;
A
#
# COMPACT_ATOMS: atom_id res chain seq x y z
N MET A 1 9.08 -9.70 -7.06
CA MET A 1 7.77 -9.15 -7.46
C MET A 1 7.30 -9.62 -8.84
N ALA A 2 8.13 -9.65 -9.89
CA ALA A 2 7.73 -10.09 -11.24
C ALA A 2 7.08 -11.49 -11.29
N ARG A 3 7.54 -12.45 -10.48
CA ARG A 3 6.91 -13.79 -10.41
C ARG A 3 5.49 -13.75 -9.87
N ILE A 4 5.24 -12.90 -8.86
CA ILE A 4 3.89 -12.69 -8.29
C ILE A 4 2.99 -12.06 -9.35
N ALA A 5 3.45 -11.00 -10.02
CA ALA A 5 2.70 -10.35 -11.08
C ALA A 5 2.28 -11.35 -12.19
N LYS A 6 3.21 -12.19 -12.67
CA LYS A 6 2.92 -13.24 -13.67
C LYS A 6 1.87 -14.25 -13.21
N ILE A 7 1.81 -14.57 -11.92
CA ILE A 7 0.78 -15.46 -11.39
C ILE A 7 -0.56 -14.75 -11.38
N VAL A 8 -0.61 -13.52 -10.83
CA VAL A 8 -1.84 -12.74 -10.68
C VAL A 8 -2.45 -12.37 -12.05
N GLN A 9 -1.62 -12.10 -13.06
CA GLN A 9 -2.07 -11.81 -14.42
C GLN A 9 -2.94 -12.92 -15.03
N LYS A 10 -2.76 -14.17 -14.60
CA LYS A 10 -3.58 -15.31 -15.04
C LYS A 10 -5.01 -15.26 -14.49
N TYR A 11 -5.24 -14.45 -13.46
CA TYR A 11 -6.51 -14.38 -12.74
C TYR A 11 -7.04 -12.95 -12.76
N PRO A 12 -7.86 -12.57 -13.75
CA PRO A 12 -8.24 -11.16 -13.97
C PRO A 12 -9.04 -10.53 -12.83
N ARG A 13 -9.63 -11.33 -11.95
CA ARG A 13 -10.43 -10.84 -10.81
C ARG A 13 -9.64 -10.67 -9.51
N ILE A 14 -8.37 -11.05 -9.47
CA ILE A 14 -7.54 -10.88 -8.27
C ILE A 14 -7.08 -9.42 -8.17
N ILE A 15 -7.27 -8.83 -7.01
CA ILE A 15 -6.69 -7.56 -6.58
C ILE A 15 -5.68 -7.88 -5.48
N ILE A 16 -4.52 -7.23 -5.53
CA ILE A 16 -3.47 -7.37 -4.52
C ILE A 16 -3.64 -6.28 -3.47
N VAL A 17 -3.58 -6.65 -2.21
CA VAL A 17 -3.33 -5.71 -1.10
C VAL A 17 -1.88 -5.90 -0.69
N ASP A 18 -1.06 -4.87 -0.95
CA ASP A 18 0.38 -4.86 -0.72
C ASP A 18 0.66 -4.07 0.57
N ASP A 19 1.04 -4.78 1.63
CA ASP A 19 1.32 -4.19 2.95
C ASP A 19 2.77 -3.68 3.02
N ASN A 20 2.94 -2.37 2.91
CA ASN A 20 4.23 -1.68 2.90
C ASN A 20 4.50 -0.92 4.21
N VAL A 21 3.96 -1.36 5.33
CA VAL A 21 4.10 -0.65 6.62
C VAL A 21 5.54 -0.51 7.10
N TYR A 22 6.45 -1.37 6.63
CA TYR A 22 7.87 -1.36 6.95
C TYR A 22 8.77 -0.83 5.81
N GLU A 23 8.25 -0.04 4.90
CA GLU A 23 8.98 0.44 3.72
C GLU A 23 10.31 1.14 4.05
N GLY A 24 10.39 1.83 5.18
CA GLY A 24 11.60 2.51 5.63
C GLY A 24 12.66 1.62 6.32
N TYR A 25 12.37 0.33 6.52
CA TYR A 25 13.27 -0.60 7.20
C TYR A 25 14.10 -1.36 6.16
N ILE A 26 15.23 -0.79 5.76
CA ILE A 26 16.11 -1.30 4.72
C ILE A 26 17.47 -1.57 5.33
N TYR A 27 18.09 -2.69 4.99
CA TYR A 27 19.44 -3.03 5.39
C TYR A 27 20.48 -2.42 4.44
N ASP A 28 21.60 -2.03 4.98
CA ASP A 28 22.73 -1.22 4.48
C ASP A 28 22.92 -1.08 2.96
N ASP A 29 23.13 -2.16 2.25
CA ASP A 29 23.48 -2.17 0.84
C ASP A 29 22.29 -1.94 -0.12
N MET A 30 21.09 -1.89 0.42
CA MET A 30 19.87 -1.67 -0.35
C MET A 30 19.33 -0.24 -0.31
N PHE A 31 19.97 0.65 0.45
CA PHE A 31 19.49 2.02 0.67
C PHE A 31 19.38 2.85 -0.62
N GLU A 32 20.23 2.57 -1.60
CA GLU A 32 20.27 3.30 -2.87
C GLU A 32 19.30 2.75 -3.94
N LYS A 33 18.62 1.65 -3.65
CA LYS A 33 17.73 1.01 -4.62
C LYS A 33 16.27 1.11 -4.16
N PRO A 34 15.35 1.51 -5.05
CA PRO A 34 13.93 1.48 -4.70
C PRO A 34 13.49 0.05 -4.38
N LEU A 35 12.74 -0.10 -3.29
CA LEU A 35 12.15 -1.40 -2.94
C LEU A 35 11.25 -1.89 -4.08
N PRO A 36 11.40 -3.15 -4.48
CA PRO A 36 10.58 -3.70 -5.54
C PRO A 36 9.13 -3.85 -5.07
N LYS A 37 8.21 -3.13 -5.70
CA LYS A 37 6.76 -3.19 -5.42
C LYS A 37 6.03 -3.93 -6.54
N VAL A 38 4.95 -4.64 -6.17
CA VAL A 38 4.11 -5.32 -7.16
C VAL A 38 3.41 -4.31 -8.05
N ALA A 39 2.98 -3.18 -7.51
CA ALA A 39 2.33 -2.10 -8.27
C ALA A 39 3.17 -1.57 -9.44
N PHE A 40 4.50 -1.68 -9.37
CA PHE A 40 5.41 -1.22 -10.44
C PHE A 40 5.64 -2.27 -11.54
N GLN A 41 5.07 -3.45 -11.40
CA GLN A 41 5.11 -4.46 -12.46
C GLN A 41 4.05 -4.14 -13.52
N GLU A 42 4.36 -4.49 -14.76
CA GLU A 42 3.44 -4.29 -15.89
C GLU A 42 2.05 -4.89 -15.60
N GLY A 43 1.00 -4.12 -15.84
CA GLY A 43 -0.40 -4.52 -15.64
C GLY A 43 -0.81 -4.74 -14.19
N MET A 44 -0.03 -4.23 -13.19
CA MET A 44 -0.36 -4.39 -11.78
C MET A 44 -0.82 -3.10 -11.09
N ALA A 45 -0.56 -1.93 -11.67
CA ALA A 45 -0.88 -0.64 -11.04
C ALA A 45 -2.39 -0.46 -10.77
N ASP A 46 -3.23 -0.90 -11.70
CA ASP A 46 -4.70 -0.82 -11.62
C ASP A 46 -5.33 -1.94 -10.78
N ARG A 47 -4.51 -2.87 -10.30
CA ARG A 47 -4.92 -4.06 -9.55
C ARG A 47 -4.25 -4.18 -8.18
N THR A 48 -3.51 -3.15 -7.75
CA THR A 48 -2.79 -3.15 -6.47
C THR A 48 -3.26 -2.00 -5.59
N ILE A 49 -3.54 -2.34 -4.34
CA ILE A 49 -3.80 -1.40 -3.24
C ILE A 49 -2.61 -1.46 -2.31
N SER A 50 -1.79 -0.42 -2.26
CA SER A 50 -0.62 -0.35 -1.38
C SER A 50 -0.98 0.38 -0.10
N VAL A 51 -0.69 -0.24 1.04
CA VAL A 51 -1.02 0.24 2.38
C VAL A 51 0.25 0.62 3.13
N TYR A 52 0.22 1.76 3.81
CA TYR A 52 1.36 2.33 4.53
C TYR A 52 0.98 2.76 5.94
N SER A 53 1.98 2.83 6.84
CA SER A 53 1.77 3.26 8.23
C SER A 53 2.79 4.30 8.65
N ALA A 54 2.30 5.47 9.08
CA ALA A 54 3.13 6.47 9.74
C ALA A 54 3.71 5.95 11.07
N GLY A 55 2.97 5.08 11.75
CA GLY A 55 3.37 4.49 13.02
C GLY A 55 4.71 3.77 12.99
N LYS A 56 5.05 3.14 11.87
CA LYS A 56 6.31 2.40 11.70
C LYS A 56 7.40 3.29 11.11
N ILE A 57 7.13 3.93 9.98
CA ILE A 57 8.11 4.75 9.25
C ILE A 57 8.63 5.91 10.11
N PHE A 58 7.76 6.56 10.89
CA PHE A 58 8.10 7.74 11.71
C PHE A 58 8.14 7.45 13.21
N SER A 59 8.18 6.19 13.65
CA SER A 59 8.13 5.81 15.06
C SER A 59 6.95 6.43 15.83
N ALA A 60 5.84 6.68 15.13
CA ALA A 60 4.66 7.40 15.62
C ALA A 60 3.45 6.46 15.83
N THR A 61 3.68 5.29 16.43
CA THR A 61 2.66 4.22 16.55
C THR A 61 1.40 4.70 17.28
N GLY A 62 1.54 5.58 18.27
CA GLY A 62 0.43 6.15 19.04
C GLY A 62 -0.49 7.08 18.22
N VAL A 63 0.01 7.67 17.15
CA VAL A 63 -0.76 8.59 16.28
C VAL A 63 -1.85 7.87 15.46
N ARG A 64 -1.76 6.57 15.28
CA ARG A 64 -2.73 5.74 14.55
C ARG A 64 -3.06 6.25 13.14
N SER A 65 -2.06 6.74 12.41
CA SER A 65 -2.21 7.27 11.05
C SER A 65 -1.52 6.40 10.01
N GLY A 66 -2.08 6.35 8.82
CA GLY A 66 -1.53 5.66 7.66
C GLY A 66 -2.19 6.20 6.39
N TRP A 67 -1.76 5.66 5.26
CA TRP A 67 -2.34 6.04 3.96
C TRP A 67 -2.40 4.85 3.02
N VAL A 68 -3.23 4.99 2.01
CA VAL A 68 -3.42 4.01 0.94
C VAL A 68 -3.15 4.67 -0.39
N VAL A 69 -2.44 3.98 -1.25
CA VAL A 69 -2.18 4.37 -2.64
C VAL A 69 -2.75 3.29 -3.55
N ALA A 70 -3.62 3.67 -4.47
CA ALA A 70 -4.20 2.77 -5.44
C ALA A 70 -4.67 3.54 -6.69
N HIS A 71 -4.94 2.81 -7.76
CA HIS A 71 -5.58 3.38 -8.96
C HIS A 71 -6.96 3.99 -8.61
N PRO A 72 -7.38 5.10 -9.25
CA PRO A 72 -8.68 5.76 -8.96
C PRO A 72 -9.90 4.83 -8.96
N SER A 73 -9.93 3.81 -9.79
CA SER A 73 -11.01 2.82 -9.82
C SER A 73 -11.14 2.01 -8.52
N LEU A 74 -10.01 1.73 -7.85
CA LEU A 74 -9.97 0.99 -6.59
C LEU A 74 -10.15 1.92 -5.40
N ILE A 75 -9.50 3.09 -5.42
CA ILE A 75 -9.52 4.02 -4.30
C ILE A 75 -10.92 4.54 -3.99
N LYS A 76 -11.79 4.64 -4.97
CA LYS A 76 -13.19 5.03 -4.78
C LYS A 76 -13.90 4.06 -3.82
N SER A 77 -13.73 2.76 -4.02
CA SER A 77 -14.33 1.73 -3.15
C SER A 77 -13.72 1.74 -1.75
N VAL A 78 -12.39 1.88 -1.66
CA VAL A 78 -11.68 1.99 -0.37
C VAL A 78 -12.20 3.19 0.43
N ARG A 79 -12.34 4.35 -0.20
CA ARG A 79 -12.86 5.56 0.46
C ARG A 79 -14.30 5.39 0.95
N SER A 80 -15.15 4.75 0.16
CA SER A 80 -16.53 4.50 0.56
C SER A 80 -16.63 3.64 1.82
N VAL A 81 -15.83 2.57 1.90
CA VAL A 81 -15.80 1.71 3.09
C VAL A 81 -15.17 2.44 4.28
N HIS A 82 -14.07 3.15 4.06
CA HIS A 82 -13.36 3.88 5.12
C HIS A 82 -14.26 4.93 5.78
N GLN A 83 -15.06 5.66 5.00
CA GLN A 83 -15.98 6.67 5.51
C GLN A 83 -16.96 6.11 6.57
N TYR A 84 -17.41 4.87 6.40
CA TYR A 84 -18.36 4.25 7.33
C TYR A 84 -17.69 3.50 8.47
N ASN A 85 -16.41 3.12 8.32
CA ASN A 85 -15.68 2.40 9.36
C ASN A 85 -14.96 3.34 10.35
N VAL A 86 -14.31 4.37 9.83
CA VAL A 86 -13.38 5.20 10.62
C VAL A 86 -13.75 6.68 10.54
N PHE A 87 -14.39 7.12 9.46
CA PHE A 87 -14.78 8.46 9.12
C PHE A 87 -13.59 9.41 8.89
N CYS A 88 -12.71 9.57 9.87
CA CYS A 88 -11.49 10.38 9.74
C CYS A 88 -10.33 9.75 10.52
N GLY A 89 -9.12 10.17 10.21
CA GLY A 89 -7.94 9.83 11.00
C GLY A 89 -7.91 10.57 12.35
N TYR A 90 -6.91 10.23 13.16
CA TYR A 90 -6.67 10.91 14.42
C TYR A 90 -6.29 12.38 14.17
N ASN A 91 -7.09 13.31 14.65
CA ASN A 91 -6.79 14.73 14.62
C ASN A 91 -5.99 15.10 15.86
N ILE A 92 -4.72 15.44 15.67
CA ILE A 92 -3.93 16.13 16.69
C ILE A 92 -4.33 17.60 16.62
N ILE A 93 -5.05 18.06 17.59
CA ILE A 93 -5.35 19.48 17.79
C ILE A 93 -4.23 20.07 18.65
#